data_2b607568b434f7f210bf341c174673fd
#
_entry.id   2b607568b434f7f210bf341c174673fd
#
_cell.length_a   1.000
_cell.length_b   1.000
_cell.length_c   1.000
_cell.angle_alpha   90.00
_cell.angle_beta   90.00
_cell.angle_gamma   90.00
#
_symmetry.space_group_name_H-M   'P 1'
#
loop_
_entity.id
_entity.type
_entity.pdbx_description
1 polymer ?
#
loop_
_entity_poly.entity_id
_entity_poly.type
_entity_poly.pdbx_seq_one_letter_code
_entity_poly.pdbx_strand_id
1 'polypeptide(L)'
;MKKLIMILLAITFSLNISAQNYKNDGKPYYFYCQMTATKNLTGVLRLELEWDNKEDNEFLRDENGKKIEFVSVVDMLNYMSRRGWELNKTYVVQNVIRFLFRKLVTNDDEAKEGLYFKSDFKKR
;
A
#
# COMPACT_ATOMS: atom_id res chain seq x y z
N MET A 1 -8.47 -42.61 -26.12
CA MET A 1 -8.82 -41.26 -26.54
C MET A 1 -9.22 -40.37 -25.37
N LYS A 2 -10.08 -40.81 -24.48
CA LYS A 2 -10.50 -39.99 -23.33
C LYS A 2 -9.33 -39.60 -22.45
N LYS A 3 -8.36 -40.49 -22.24
CA LYS A 3 -7.20 -40.19 -21.39
C LYS A 3 -6.32 -39.12 -21.99
N LEU A 4 -6.16 -39.12 -23.33
CA LEU A 4 -5.37 -38.10 -24.02
C LEU A 4 -6.00 -36.72 -23.90
N ILE A 5 -7.33 -36.67 -24.06
CA ILE A 5 -8.05 -35.42 -23.95
C ILE A 5 -7.94 -34.83 -22.55
N MET A 6 -8.01 -35.69 -21.53
CA MET A 6 -7.88 -35.24 -20.12
C MET A 6 -6.49 -34.69 -19.82
N ILE A 7 -5.45 -35.34 -20.37
CA ILE A 7 -4.08 -34.89 -20.18
C ILE A 7 -3.88 -33.52 -20.82
N LEU A 8 -4.42 -33.30 -22.00
CA LEU A 8 -4.32 -32.02 -22.69
C LEU A 8 -5.03 -30.91 -21.91
N LEU A 9 -6.20 -31.23 -21.36
CA LEU A 9 -6.93 -30.26 -20.54
C LEU A 9 -6.15 -29.90 -19.27
N ALA A 10 -5.51 -30.86 -18.64
CA ALA A 10 -4.71 -30.64 -17.45
C ALA A 10 -3.52 -29.75 -17.76
N ILE A 11 -2.84 -29.98 -18.87
CA ILE A 11 -1.70 -29.16 -19.27
C ILE A 11 -2.14 -27.72 -19.55
N THR A 12 -3.24 -27.54 -20.26
CA THR A 12 -3.77 -26.23 -20.57
C THR A 12 -4.13 -25.47 -19.29
N PHE A 13 -4.75 -26.17 -18.35
CA PHE A 13 -5.11 -25.58 -17.07
C PHE A 13 -3.88 -25.15 -16.28
N SER A 14 -2.84 -25.97 -16.27
CA SER A 14 -1.60 -25.65 -15.57
C SER A 14 -0.94 -24.39 -16.15
N LEU A 15 -0.93 -24.26 -17.46
CA LEU A 15 -0.38 -23.07 -18.11
C LEU A 15 -1.16 -21.81 -17.73
N ASN A 16 -2.48 -21.93 -17.68
CA ASN A 16 -3.32 -20.80 -17.29
C ASN A 16 -3.04 -20.37 -15.85
N ILE A 17 -2.84 -21.32 -14.95
CA ILE A 17 -2.51 -21.04 -13.56
C ILE A 17 -1.17 -20.30 -13.48
N SER A 18 -0.17 -20.75 -14.23
CA SER A 18 1.13 -20.08 -14.26
C SER A 18 1.03 -18.65 -14.78
N ALA A 19 0.22 -18.44 -15.81
CA ALA A 19 0.04 -17.10 -16.39
C ALA A 19 -0.67 -16.14 -15.44
N GLN A 20 -1.34 -16.66 -14.41
CA GLN A 20 -2.12 -15.86 -13.49
C GLN A 20 -1.46 -15.70 -12.12
N ASN A 21 -0.15 -15.85 -12.07
CA ASN A 21 0.59 -15.80 -10.80
C ASN A 21 0.36 -14.52 -9.99
N TYR A 22 0.09 -13.41 -10.66
CA TYR A 22 -0.07 -12.14 -9.99
C TYR A 22 -1.51 -11.79 -9.65
N LYS A 23 -2.46 -12.66 -9.99
CA LYS A 23 -3.85 -12.43 -9.69
C LYS A 23 -4.21 -13.14 -8.39
N ASN A 24 -4.88 -12.44 -7.53
CA ASN A 24 -5.26 -12.98 -6.24
C ASN A 24 -6.60 -13.72 -6.25
N ASP A 25 -7.32 -13.71 -7.36
CA ASP A 25 -8.64 -14.35 -7.51
C ASP A 25 -9.66 -13.91 -6.46
N GLY A 26 -9.53 -12.67 -5.98
CA GLY A 26 -10.42 -12.13 -4.98
C GLY A 26 -10.13 -12.57 -3.56
N LYS A 27 -9.08 -13.35 -3.34
CA LYS A 27 -8.69 -13.77 -1.99
C LYS A 27 -7.97 -12.65 -1.28
N PRO A 28 -8.18 -12.51 0.04
CA PRO A 28 -7.47 -11.47 0.79
C PRO A 28 -5.96 -11.68 0.77
N TYR A 29 -5.23 -10.59 0.74
CA TYR A 29 -3.78 -10.58 0.85
C TYR A 29 -3.35 -9.30 1.55
N TYR A 30 -2.11 -9.27 2.04
CA TYR A 30 -1.56 -8.07 2.64
C TYR A 30 -0.91 -7.20 1.59
N PHE A 31 -1.31 -5.95 1.56
CA PHE A 31 -0.66 -4.92 0.76
C PHE A 31 0.25 -4.11 1.69
N TYR A 32 1.48 -3.89 1.28
CA TYR A 32 2.48 -3.20 2.10
C TYR A 32 2.78 -1.82 1.56
N CYS A 33 3.01 -0.89 2.46
CA CYS A 33 3.57 0.41 2.11
C CYS A 33 4.59 0.80 3.16
N GLN A 34 5.53 1.63 2.76
CA GLN A 34 6.55 2.15 3.65
C GLN A 34 6.32 3.63 3.83
N MET A 35 6.49 4.10 5.05
CA MET A 35 6.33 5.51 5.36
C MET A 35 7.56 6.06 6.02
N THR A 36 7.91 7.27 5.63
CA THR A 36 8.94 8.05 6.27
C THR A 36 8.27 9.25 6.91
N ALA A 37 8.49 9.43 8.20
CA ALA A 37 7.97 10.59 8.92
C ALA A 37 9.00 11.69 8.84
N THR A 38 8.62 12.81 8.24
CA THR A 38 9.50 13.96 8.11
C THR A 38 9.04 15.04 9.07
N LYS A 39 9.98 15.49 9.90
CA LYS A 39 9.71 16.52 10.87
C LYS A 39 10.15 17.87 10.32
N ASN A 40 9.24 18.83 10.29
CA ASN A 40 9.61 20.17 9.82
C ASN A 40 10.19 21.00 10.98
N LEU A 41 10.54 22.24 10.69
CA LEU A 41 11.17 23.14 11.67
C LEU A 41 10.27 23.43 12.88
N THR A 42 8.97 23.33 12.72
CA THR A 42 8.03 23.56 13.82
C THR A 42 7.72 22.31 14.64
N GLY A 43 8.34 21.17 14.28
CA GLY A 43 8.14 19.92 14.99
C GLY A 43 6.95 19.10 14.53
N VAL A 44 6.32 19.51 13.45
CA VAL A 44 5.16 18.81 12.90
C VAL A 44 5.63 17.67 11.98
N LEU A 45 4.97 16.53 12.10
CA LEU A 45 5.28 15.35 11.28
C LEU A 45 4.40 15.29 10.04
N ARG A 46 5.03 15.01 8.92
CA ARG A 46 4.34 14.73 7.66
C ARG A 46 4.74 13.37 7.18
N LEU A 47 3.80 12.65 6.60
CA LEU A 47 4.04 11.30 6.13
C LEU A 47 4.25 11.27 4.63
N GLU A 48 5.36 10.72 4.25
CA GLU A 48 5.69 10.46 2.86
C GLU A 48 5.57 8.96 2.62
N LEU A 49 4.69 8.57 1.70
CA LEU A 49 4.42 7.16 1.41
C LEU A 49 5.19 6.68 0.21
N GLU A 50 5.63 5.44 0.30
CA GLU A 50 6.29 4.73 -0.77
C GLU A 50 5.50 3.47 -1.08
N TRP A 51 4.97 3.39 -2.29
CA TRP A 51 4.23 2.24 -2.80
C TRP A 51 5.11 1.38 -3.69
N ASP A 52 4.61 0.22 -4.06
CA ASP A 52 5.39 -0.77 -4.79
C ASP A 52 6.00 -0.26 -6.11
N ASN A 53 5.28 0.47 -6.93
CA ASN A 53 5.75 0.89 -8.25
C ASN A 53 5.84 2.39 -8.44
N LYS A 54 5.86 3.14 -7.37
CA LYS A 54 5.95 4.58 -7.47
C LYS A 54 7.40 5.02 -7.44
N GLU A 55 7.78 5.82 -8.42
CA GLU A 55 9.12 6.38 -8.46
C GLU A 55 9.30 7.49 -7.44
N ASP A 56 8.25 8.25 -7.23
CA ASP A 56 8.28 9.38 -6.31
C ASP A 56 7.43 9.10 -5.08
N ASN A 57 7.97 9.46 -3.94
CA ASN A 57 7.23 9.40 -2.70
C ASN A 57 6.18 10.50 -2.68
N GLU A 58 5.07 10.22 -2.05
CA GLU A 58 3.98 11.19 -1.96
C GLU A 58 3.62 11.45 -0.50
N PHE A 59 3.38 12.71 -0.18
CA PHE A 59 2.87 13.08 1.14
C PHE A 59 1.37 12.83 1.21
N LEU A 60 0.93 12.35 2.37
CA LEU A 60 -0.49 12.20 2.64
C LEU A 60 -1.14 13.56 2.74
N ARG A 61 -2.33 13.67 2.16
CA ARG A 61 -3.13 14.87 2.19
C ARG A 61 -4.49 14.60 2.80
N ASP A 62 -5.13 15.64 3.30
CA ASP A 62 -6.49 15.53 3.77
C ASP A 62 -7.45 15.60 2.58
N GLU A 63 -8.74 15.51 2.85
CA GLU A 63 -9.76 15.54 1.80
C GLU A 63 -9.86 16.89 1.09
N ASN A 64 -9.23 17.92 1.62
CA ASN A 64 -9.18 19.23 0.99
C ASN A 64 -7.88 19.45 0.20
N GLY A 65 -7.01 18.47 0.15
CA GLY A 65 -5.77 18.55 -0.61
C GLY A 65 -4.60 19.13 0.14
N LYS A 66 -4.73 19.42 1.43
CA LYS A 66 -3.63 19.94 2.25
C LYS A 66 -2.81 18.77 2.81
N LYS A 67 -1.51 18.96 2.89
CA LYS A 67 -0.64 17.98 3.54
C LYS A 67 -1.06 17.85 5.00
N ILE A 68 -1.21 16.61 5.45
CA ILE A 68 -1.60 16.36 6.83
C ILE A 68 -0.41 16.61 7.74
N GLU A 69 -0.66 17.28 8.86
CA GLU A 69 0.33 17.53 9.87
C GLU A 69 -0.03 16.76 11.13
N PHE A 70 0.87 15.88 11.54
CA PHE A 70 0.66 15.05 12.72
C PHE A 70 1.43 15.63 13.90
N VAL A 71 0.80 15.61 15.07
CA VAL A 71 1.43 16.17 16.27
C VAL A 71 2.37 15.17 16.93
N SER A 72 2.23 13.88 16.61
CA SER A 72 3.06 12.86 17.21
C SER A 72 3.05 11.59 16.34
N VAL A 73 3.97 10.68 16.64
CA VAL A 73 3.99 9.36 15.99
C VAL A 73 2.72 8.59 16.32
N VAL A 74 2.22 8.70 17.54
CA VAL A 74 1.00 8.00 17.93
C VAL A 74 -0.20 8.51 17.14
N ASP A 75 -0.28 9.82 16.90
CA ASP A 75 -1.31 10.43 16.07
C ASP A 75 -1.28 9.83 14.66
N MET A 76 -0.10 9.72 14.09
CA MET A 76 0.13 9.10 12.79
C MET A 76 -0.34 7.64 12.77
N LEU A 77 0.07 6.87 13.77
CA LEU A 77 -0.28 5.46 13.85
C LEU A 77 -1.80 5.27 13.94
N ASN A 78 -2.45 6.12 14.72
CA ASN A 78 -3.90 6.06 14.85
C ASN A 78 -4.62 6.42 13.56
N TYR A 79 -4.09 7.40 12.84
CA TYR A 79 -4.64 7.78 11.55
C TYR A 79 -4.62 6.59 10.58
N MET A 80 -3.50 5.91 10.51
CA MET A 80 -3.35 4.76 9.62
C MET A 80 -4.19 3.57 10.08
N SER A 81 -4.22 3.34 11.38
CA SER A 81 -5.00 2.23 11.96
C SER A 81 -6.48 2.36 11.65
N ARG A 82 -7.04 3.57 11.73
CA ARG A 82 -8.45 3.80 11.41
C ARG A 82 -8.78 3.50 9.96
N ARG A 83 -7.77 3.46 9.10
CA ARG A 83 -7.93 3.17 7.67
C ARG A 83 -7.56 1.74 7.32
N GLY A 84 -7.40 0.90 8.35
CA GLY A 84 -7.15 -0.51 8.17
C GLY A 84 -5.68 -0.89 8.04
N TRP A 85 -4.78 0.07 8.21
CA TRP A 85 -3.35 -0.20 8.14
C TRP A 85 -2.82 -0.60 9.50
N GLU A 86 -1.96 -1.58 9.52
CA GLU A 86 -1.34 -2.15 10.72
C GLU A 86 0.16 -1.97 10.62
N LEU A 87 0.77 -1.48 11.69
CA LEU A 87 2.22 -1.35 11.74
C LEU A 87 2.83 -2.73 11.83
N ASN A 88 3.64 -3.09 10.85
CA ASN A 88 4.29 -4.38 10.80
C ASN A 88 5.71 -4.33 11.38
N LYS A 89 6.45 -3.28 11.05
CA LYS A 89 7.84 -3.17 11.44
C LYS A 89 8.32 -1.72 11.38
N THR A 90 9.26 -1.37 12.24
CA THR A 90 9.99 -0.10 12.19
C THR A 90 11.46 -0.41 12.01
N TYR A 91 12.14 0.39 11.23
CA TYR A 91 13.59 0.22 11.08
C TYR A 91 14.23 1.55 10.73
N VAL A 92 15.55 1.62 10.90
CA VAL A 92 16.30 2.85 10.68
C VAL A 92 17.28 2.64 9.53
N VAL A 93 17.24 3.56 8.57
CA VAL A 93 18.17 3.58 7.45
C VAL A 93 18.71 5.00 7.34
N GLN A 94 20.04 5.15 7.42
CA GLN A 94 20.69 6.45 7.30
C GLN A 94 20.08 7.51 8.22
N ASN A 95 19.88 7.11 9.49
CA ASN A 95 19.33 7.98 10.53
C ASN A 95 17.88 8.41 10.32
N VAL A 96 17.18 7.75 9.42
CA VAL A 96 15.76 8.01 9.17
C VAL A 96 14.95 6.81 9.63
N ILE A 97 13.92 7.06 10.42
CA ILE A 97 13.02 6.01 10.88
C ILE A 97 11.99 5.75 9.81
N ARG A 98 11.86 4.49 9.44
CA ARG A 98 10.89 4.06 8.44
C ARG A 98 9.89 3.12 9.08
N PHE A 99 8.65 3.26 8.66
CA PHE A 99 7.52 2.46 9.18
C PHE A 99 6.98 1.61 8.06
N LEU A 100 7.01 0.30 8.24
CA LEU A 100 6.44 -0.62 7.28
C LEU A 100 5.04 -1.00 7.75
N PHE A 101 4.04 -0.65 6.96
CA PHE A 101 2.64 -0.93 7.25
C PHE A 101 2.10 -1.99 6.31
N ARG A 102 1.08 -2.69 6.77
CA ARG A 102 0.37 -3.62 5.92
C ARG A 102 -1.13 -3.49 6.14
N LYS A 103 -1.87 -3.80 5.10
CA LYS A 103 -3.33 -3.77 5.14
C LYS A 103 -3.87 -4.99 4.43
N LEU A 104 -4.84 -5.66 5.02
CA LEU A 104 -5.48 -6.80 4.40
C LEU A 104 -6.51 -6.28 3.39
N VAL A 105 -6.34 -6.66 2.13
CA VAL A 105 -7.17 -6.20 1.04
C VAL A 105 -7.53 -7.36 0.12
N THR A 106 -8.53 -7.16 -0.73
CA THR A 106 -8.88 -8.12 -1.77
C THR A 106 -8.49 -7.62 -3.15
N ASN A 107 -8.18 -6.33 -3.27
CA ASN A 107 -7.60 -5.75 -4.49
C ASN A 107 -6.80 -4.51 -4.09
N ASP A 108 -5.95 -4.05 -5.01
CA ASP A 108 -5.03 -2.96 -4.72
C ASP A 108 -5.74 -1.62 -4.46
N ASP A 109 -6.91 -1.42 -5.04
CA ASP A 109 -7.64 -0.16 -4.84
C ASP A 109 -8.08 0.02 -3.39
N GLU A 110 -8.33 -1.05 -2.68
CA GLU A 110 -8.70 -0.99 -1.27
C GLU A 110 -7.59 -0.41 -0.40
N ALA A 111 -6.34 -0.56 -0.84
CA ALA A 111 -5.21 -0.01 -0.09
C ALA A 111 -5.29 1.52 -0.02
N LYS A 112 -5.86 2.15 -1.01
CA LYS A 112 -5.90 3.61 -1.10
C LYS A 112 -7.15 4.22 -0.48
N GLU A 113 -8.07 3.42 0.01
CA GLU A 113 -9.29 3.92 0.61
C GLU A 113 -8.99 4.80 1.82
N GLY A 114 -9.55 6.00 1.81
CA GLY A 114 -9.37 6.96 2.90
C GLY A 114 -8.06 7.71 2.87
N LEU A 115 -7.22 7.45 1.87
CA LEU A 115 -5.94 8.14 1.69
C LEU A 115 -6.03 9.06 0.48
N TYR A 116 -5.50 10.27 0.64
CA TYR A 116 -5.50 11.26 -0.43
C TYR A 116 -4.09 11.72 -0.73
N PHE A 117 -3.82 11.90 -2.01
CA PHE A 117 -2.52 12.33 -2.50
C PHE A 117 -2.68 13.48 -3.48
N LYS A 118 -1.58 14.13 -3.82
CA LYS A 118 -1.60 15.26 -4.73
C LYS A 118 -2.31 14.93 -6.06
N SER A 119 -2.09 13.73 -6.56
CA SER A 119 -2.67 13.31 -7.82
C SER A 119 -4.20 13.24 -7.80
N ASP A 120 -4.80 13.07 -6.62
CA ASP A 120 -6.26 13.04 -6.48
C ASP A 120 -6.90 14.39 -6.73
N PHE A 121 -6.11 15.47 -6.66
CA PHE A 121 -6.59 16.85 -6.81
C PHE A 121 -6.10 17.52 -8.07
N LYS A 122 -5.45 16.77 -8.95
CA LYS A 122 -4.74 17.31 -10.10
C LYS A 122 -5.58 17.43 -11.36
N LYS A 123 -6.84 17.12 -11.29
CA LYS A 123 -7.70 17.04 -12.47
C LYS A 123 -8.27 18.37 -12.93
N ARG A 124 -7.52 19.43 -12.84
CA ARG A 124 -8.12 20.69 -13.29
C ARG A 124 -7.10 21.59 -13.91
#